data_0e489423f2a0ccf84f041329f8920fb6
#
_entry.id   0e489423f2a0ccf84f041329f8920fb6
#
_cell.length_a   1.000
_cell.length_b   1.000
_cell.length_c   1.000
_cell.angle_alpha   90.00
_cell.angle_beta   90.00
_cell.angle_gamma   90.00
#
_symmetry.space_group_name_H-M   'P 1'
#
loop_
_entity.id
_entity.type
_entity.pdbx_description
1 polymer ?
#
loop_
_entity_poly.entity_id
_entity_poly.type
_entity_poly.pdbx_seq_one_letter_code
_entity_poly.pdbx_strand_id
1 'polypeptide(L)'
;MSTNRQVVIRELPKGELTNDHFELVEGEMPTAGEGEAVVKTILMSIDAANRAWMQGATYREAVKAGDVMHTYSIGQVVESKDPSLAKGDMVAVEARWADYVAVKARHAMKLPDYSPLSHTISVLGIAGKTAYHGLVGVGRPKAGETVVVSAAAGSVGIFVGQIAKAMGMRAVGIAGGQDKCDWVVNELGFDACVDYRGGNLFRELKAACPDGVDVYFDNVGGEILETVLFLMNMKGRVVCCGAVSQYNETAPSGPRNLPGLVVVKRLRMEGFIVMDFADQDDKATADMMGWVKEGKIKVVEDIVEGLENAPQALTGLLAGDNRGKRMVRVAPDPS
;
A
#
# COMPACT_ATOMS: atom_id res chain seq x y z
N MET A 1 -25.18 24.24 12.34
CA MET A 1 -24.22 23.35 13.04
C MET A 1 -23.30 22.84 11.95
N SER A 2 -21.98 22.80 12.19
CA SER A 2 -21.07 22.18 11.23
C SER A 2 -21.32 20.67 11.21
N THR A 3 -21.49 20.10 10.03
CA THR A 3 -21.69 18.66 9.82
C THR A 3 -20.34 18.00 9.53
N ASN A 4 -20.23 16.71 9.83
CA ASN A 4 -19.07 15.87 9.52
C ASN A 4 -19.45 14.97 8.35
N ARG A 5 -18.93 15.22 7.14
CA ARG A 5 -19.14 14.33 6.00
C ARG A 5 -18.40 13.02 6.22
N GLN A 6 -19.04 11.92 5.85
CA GLN A 6 -18.52 10.56 6.01
C GLN A 6 -18.90 9.71 4.81
N VAL A 7 -18.01 8.80 4.40
CA VAL A 7 -18.31 7.80 3.38
C VAL A 7 -18.56 6.47 4.08
N VAL A 8 -19.82 6.06 4.09
CA VAL A 8 -20.28 4.81 4.70
C VAL A 8 -20.35 3.69 3.67
N ILE A 9 -20.17 2.46 4.12
CA ILE A 9 -20.41 1.25 3.32
C ILE A 9 -21.90 1.01 3.29
N ARG A 10 -22.56 1.21 2.14
CA ARG A 10 -23.99 0.97 1.97
C ARG A 10 -24.31 -0.51 2.00
N GLU A 11 -23.51 -1.31 1.32
CA GLU A 11 -23.59 -2.78 1.30
C GLU A 11 -22.23 -3.40 0.99
N LEU A 12 -22.05 -4.65 1.40
CA LEU A 12 -20.82 -5.39 1.08
C LEU A 12 -20.89 -6.02 -0.31
N PRO A 13 -19.85 -5.88 -1.15
CA PRO A 13 -19.85 -6.46 -2.49
C PRO A 13 -19.78 -8.00 -2.44
N LYS A 14 -20.56 -8.66 -3.27
CA LYS A 14 -20.52 -10.12 -3.48
C LYS A 14 -19.57 -10.55 -4.59
N GLY A 15 -18.92 -9.60 -5.24
CA GLY A 15 -17.98 -9.77 -6.34
C GLY A 15 -17.22 -8.48 -6.54
N GLU A 16 -17.26 -7.92 -7.74
CA GLU A 16 -16.59 -6.68 -8.08
C GLU A 16 -17.09 -5.50 -7.22
N LEU A 17 -16.15 -4.70 -6.72
CA LEU A 17 -16.45 -3.49 -5.99
C LEU A 17 -16.78 -2.35 -6.96
N THR A 18 -17.89 -1.67 -6.72
CA THR A 18 -18.32 -0.47 -7.46
C THR A 18 -18.52 0.71 -6.50
N ASN A 19 -18.66 1.92 -7.04
CA ASN A 19 -18.93 3.11 -6.24
C ASN A 19 -20.27 3.04 -5.52
N ASP A 20 -21.25 2.29 -6.06
CA ASP A 20 -22.59 2.15 -5.48
C ASP A 20 -22.63 1.40 -4.15
N HIS A 21 -21.53 0.74 -3.77
CA HIS A 21 -21.37 0.11 -2.45
C HIS A 21 -21.08 1.12 -1.34
N PHE A 22 -20.95 2.40 -1.69
CA PHE A 22 -20.67 3.48 -0.75
C PHE A 22 -21.70 4.60 -0.85
N GLU A 23 -21.83 5.37 0.22
CA GLU A 23 -22.69 6.53 0.29
C GLU A 23 -22.02 7.64 1.09
N LEU A 24 -22.05 8.87 0.57
CA LEU A 24 -21.63 10.06 1.30
C LEU A 24 -22.79 10.54 2.17
N VAL A 25 -22.56 10.60 3.48
CA VAL A 25 -23.57 11.02 4.45
C VAL A 25 -23.06 12.19 5.30
N GLU A 26 -23.96 12.97 5.86
CA GLU A 26 -23.68 13.96 6.88
C GLU A 26 -23.96 13.39 8.27
N GLY A 27 -22.95 13.38 9.13
CA GLY A 27 -23.02 12.95 10.51
C GLY A 27 -22.80 14.10 11.49
N GLU A 28 -22.89 13.77 12.75
CA GLU A 28 -22.56 14.71 13.84
C GLU A 28 -21.06 14.97 13.92
N MET A 29 -20.70 16.19 14.31
CA MET A 29 -19.30 16.52 14.62
C MET A 29 -18.85 15.71 15.84
N PRO A 30 -17.71 14.98 15.73
CA PRO A 30 -17.17 14.29 16.88
C PRO A 30 -16.67 15.29 17.93
N THR A 31 -16.73 14.88 19.21
CA THR A 31 -16.15 15.60 20.33
C THR A 31 -15.12 14.72 21.03
N ALA A 32 -14.06 15.32 21.56
CA ALA A 32 -13.06 14.57 22.28
C ALA A 32 -13.58 14.12 23.66
N GLY A 33 -13.48 12.82 23.94
CA GLY A 33 -13.59 12.27 25.28
C GLY A 33 -12.26 12.38 26.03
N GLU A 34 -12.24 11.97 27.31
CA GLU A 34 -11.00 11.93 28.11
C GLU A 34 -9.94 11.03 27.44
N GLY A 35 -8.72 11.53 27.29
CA GLY A 35 -7.64 10.85 26.58
C GLY A 35 -7.82 10.77 25.06
N GLU A 36 -8.68 11.61 24.49
CA GLU A 36 -8.95 11.67 23.04
C GLU A 36 -8.63 13.04 22.46
N ALA A 37 -8.47 13.04 21.14
CA ALA A 37 -8.42 14.24 20.32
C ALA A 37 -9.35 14.10 19.12
N VAL A 38 -9.89 15.23 18.64
CA VAL A 38 -10.56 15.34 17.35
C VAL A 38 -9.54 15.80 16.32
N VAL A 39 -9.43 15.04 15.26
CA VAL A 39 -8.51 15.29 14.15
C VAL A 39 -9.32 15.65 12.91
N LYS A 40 -9.00 16.80 12.28
CA LYS A 40 -9.47 17.17 10.96
C LYS A 40 -8.62 16.44 9.92
N THR A 41 -9.24 15.60 9.12
CA THR A 41 -8.57 14.86 8.05
C THR A 41 -8.06 15.81 6.97
N ILE A 42 -6.80 15.69 6.58
CA ILE A 42 -6.20 16.45 5.49
C ILE A 42 -5.96 15.53 4.30
N LEU A 43 -5.25 14.43 4.53
CA LEU A 43 -4.88 13.48 3.50
C LEU A 43 -5.11 12.07 4.02
N MET A 44 -5.76 11.21 3.22
CA MET A 44 -6.00 9.83 3.59
C MET A 44 -5.48 8.85 2.54
N SER A 45 -4.99 7.72 3.03
CA SER A 45 -4.49 6.61 2.22
C SER A 45 -5.63 5.85 1.57
N ILE A 46 -5.45 5.47 0.31
CA ILE A 46 -6.31 4.49 -0.37
C ILE A 46 -5.46 3.26 -0.63
N ASP A 47 -5.90 2.12 -0.13
CA ASP A 47 -5.16 0.87 -0.18
C ASP A 47 -6.04 -0.30 -0.62
N ALA A 48 -5.47 -1.26 -1.35
CA ALA A 48 -6.19 -2.47 -1.75
C ALA A 48 -6.75 -3.26 -0.54
N ALA A 49 -6.12 -3.09 0.64
CA ALA A 49 -6.59 -3.67 1.89
C ALA A 49 -8.01 -3.21 2.28
N ASN A 50 -8.44 -2.00 1.87
CA ASN A 50 -9.82 -1.55 2.07
C ASN A 50 -10.82 -2.56 1.50
N ARG A 51 -10.54 -3.13 0.32
CA ARG A 51 -11.39 -4.16 -0.29
C ARG A 51 -11.30 -5.50 0.46
N ALA A 52 -10.11 -5.89 0.92
CA ALA A 52 -9.93 -7.12 1.68
C ALA A 52 -10.73 -7.11 3.00
N TRP A 53 -10.81 -5.96 3.68
CA TRP A 53 -11.59 -5.81 4.93
C TRP A 53 -13.10 -5.96 4.71
N MET A 54 -13.59 -5.76 3.50
CA MET A 54 -14.99 -5.99 3.13
C MET A 54 -15.30 -7.47 2.86
N GLN A 55 -14.29 -8.33 2.67
CA GLN A 55 -14.49 -9.77 2.46
C GLN A 55 -14.61 -10.55 3.77
N GLY A 56 -13.97 -10.08 4.83
CA GLY A 56 -13.96 -10.77 6.12
C GLY A 56 -12.89 -10.27 7.07
N ALA A 57 -12.78 -10.90 8.23
CA ALA A 57 -11.74 -10.59 9.19
C ALA A 57 -10.35 -10.98 8.65
N THR A 58 -9.38 -10.10 8.87
CA THR A 58 -7.98 -10.30 8.51
C THR A 58 -7.12 -10.09 9.78
N TYR A 59 -6.09 -9.25 9.74
CA TYR A 59 -5.38 -8.76 10.92
C TYR A 59 -6.19 -7.70 11.69
N ARG A 60 -7.38 -7.37 11.19
CA ARG A 60 -8.39 -6.52 11.85
C ARG A 60 -9.79 -7.13 11.68
N GLU A 61 -10.73 -6.62 12.44
CA GLU A 61 -12.14 -6.98 12.29
C GLU A 61 -12.68 -6.59 10.92
N ALA A 62 -13.59 -7.41 10.39
CA ALA A 62 -14.28 -7.11 9.14
C ALA A 62 -15.17 -5.88 9.29
N VAL A 63 -15.20 -5.05 8.27
CA VAL A 63 -16.17 -3.95 8.17
C VAL A 63 -17.56 -4.49 7.81
N LYS A 64 -18.60 -3.72 8.14
CA LYS A 64 -20.01 -4.08 7.93
C LYS A 64 -20.71 -2.98 7.14
N ALA A 65 -21.87 -3.31 6.58
CA ALA A 65 -22.77 -2.30 6.05
C ALA A 65 -23.18 -1.32 7.18
N GLY A 66 -23.16 -0.04 6.88
CA GLY A 66 -23.36 1.07 7.81
C GLY A 66 -22.07 1.60 8.47
N ASP A 67 -20.95 0.86 8.40
CA ASP A 67 -19.67 1.37 8.91
C ASP A 67 -19.10 2.46 8.00
N VAL A 68 -18.47 3.47 8.59
CA VAL A 68 -17.59 4.39 7.85
C VAL A 68 -16.29 3.64 7.50
N MET A 69 -15.88 3.66 6.23
CA MET A 69 -14.69 2.93 5.78
C MET A 69 -13.45 3.37 6.55
N HIS A 70 -12.62 2.42 6.94
CA HIS A 70 -11.36 2.65 7.63
C HIS A 70 -10.24 3.08 6.67
N THR A 71 -9.32 3.88 7.19
CA THR A 71 -8.11 4.29 6.47
C THR A 71 -7.01 4.70 7.44
N TYR A 72 -5.81 4.92 6.92
CA TYR A 72 -4.73 5.63 7.57
C TYR A 72 -4.69 7.07 7.03
N SER A 73 -4.63 8.06 7.92
CA SER A 73 -4.73 9.47 7.54
C SER A 73 -3.69 10.32 8.22
N ILE A 74 -3.43 11.47 7.61
CA ILE A 74 -2.79 12.62 8.22
C ILE A 74 -3.86 13.67 8.46
N GLY A 75 -3.81 14.30 9.61
CA GLY A 75 -4.72 15.38 9.95
C GLY A 75 -4.16 16.31 11.01
N GLN A 76 -4.91 17.38 11.26
CA GLN A 76 -4.59 18.37 12.26
C GLN A 76 -5.52 18.22 13.46
N VAL A 77 -4.95 18.22 14.66
CA VAL A 77 -5.71 18.23 15.92
C VAL A 77 -6.48 19.55 16.03
N VAL A 78 -7.81 19.48 16.13
CA VAL A 78 -8.69 20.65 16.29
C VAL A 78 -9.22 20.80 17.72
N GLU A 79 -9.34 19.69 18.44
CA GLU A 79 -9.71 19.61 19.86
C GLU A 79 -8.90 18.48 20.52
N SER A 80 -8.46 18.67 21.75
CA SER A 80 -7.79 17.61 22.53
C SER A 80 -8.20 17.68 24.00
N LYS A 81 -8.41 16.49 24.59
CA LYS A 81 -8.52 16.27 26.05
C LYS A 81 -7.43 15.31 26.53
N ASP A 82 -6.27 15.36 25.91
CA ASP A 82 -5.07 14.62 26.29
C ASP A 82 -3.85 15.57 26.26
N PRO A 83 -3.02 15.61 27.31
CA PRO A 83 -1.89 16.53 27.39
C PRO A 83 -0.77 16.25 26.38
N SER A 84 -0.72 15.06 25.77
CA SER A 84 0.29 14.71 24.76
C SER A 84 0.04 15.37 23.40
N LEU A 85 -1.19 15.83 23.13
CA LEU A 85 -1.58 16.45 21.88
C LEU A 85 -2.17 17.85 22.12
N ALA A 86 -1.68 18.83 21.37
CA ALA A 86 -2.19 20.19 21.36
C ALA A 86 -2.97 20.46 20.06
N LYS A 87 -3.95 21.40 20.16
CA LYS A 87 -4.61 21.94 18.98
C LYS A 87 -3.57 22.54 18.03
N GLY A 88 -3.66 22.16 16.75
CA GLY A 88 -2.71 22.55 15.72
C GLY A 88 -1.65 21.48 15.42
N ASP A 89 -1.44 20.50 16.31
CA ASP A 89 -0.49 19.42 16.05
C ASP A 89 -0.89 18.61 14.80
N MET A 90 0.10 18.29 13.98
CA MET A 90 -0.06 17.39 12.86
C MET A 90 0.17 15.96 13.34
N VAL A 91 -0.77 15.08 12.99
CA VAL A 91 -0.75 13.68 13.44
C VAL A 91 -1.04 12.71 12.32
N ALA A 92 -0.40 11.55 12.37
CA ALA A 92 -0.78 10.39 11.60
C ALA A 92 -1.63 9.47 12.49
N VAL A 93 -2.78 9.05 11.98
CA VAL A 93 -3.76 8.28 12.74
C VAL A 93 -4.39 7.18 11.91
N GLU A 94 -4.78 6.11 12.56
CA GLU A 94 -5.79 5.23 12.00
C GLU A 94 -7.14 5.95 12.11
N ALA A 95 -7.75 6.23 10.98
CA ALA A 95 -8.92 7.07 10.86
C ALA A 95 -10.04 6.38 10.05
N ARG A 96 -10.98 7.20 9.60
CA ARG A 96 -12.08 6.78 8.74
C ARG A 96 -12.21 7.72 7.55
N TRP A 97 -12.94 7.33 6.53
CA TRP A 97 -13.28 8.20 5.42
C TRP A 97 -14.28 9.28 5.90
N ALA A 98 -13.76 10.28 6.55
CA ALA A 98 -14.53 11.36 7.16
C ALA A 98 -13.72 12.66 7.23
N ASP A 99 -14.42 13.80 7.27
CA ASP A 99 -13.78 15.11 7.45
C ASP A 99 -13.12 15.23 8.84
N TYR A 100 -13.74 14.66 9.88
CA TYR A 100 -13.26 14.69 11.26
C TYR A 100 -13.42 13.33 11.93
N VAL A 101 -12.45 12.97 12.76
CA VAL A 101 -12.47 11.73 13.56
C VAL A 101 -12.03 11.99 14.99
N ALA A 102 -12.72 11.36 15.96
CA ALA A 102 -12.22 11.28 17.33
C ALA A 102 -11.31 10.06 17.46
N VAL A 103 -10.11 10.24 17.98
CA VAL A 103 -9.09 9.19 18.14
C VAL A 103 -8.53 9.19 19.56
N LYS A 104 -8.13 8.01 20.06
CA LYS A 104 -7.35 7.93 21.31
C LYS A 104 -5.98 8.56 21.07
N ALA A 105 -5.57 9.51 21.90
CA ALA A 105 -4.31 10.23 21.73
C ALA A 105 -3.09 9.29 21.68
N ARG A 106 -3.09 8.22 22.48
CA ARG A 106 -2.04 7.17 22.46
C ARG A 106 -1.87 6.44 21.13
N HIS A 107 -2.85 6.53 20.22
CA HIS A 107 -2.81 5.93 18.88
C HIS A 107 -2.53 6.96 17.79
N ALA A 108 -2.37 8.23 18.16
CA ALA A 108 -2.00 9.30 17.25
C ALA A 108 -0.48 9.53 17.31
N MET A 109 0.17 9.38 16.16
CA MET A 109 1.60 9.66 16.06
C MET A 109 1.78 11.12 15.65
N LYS A 110 2.37 11.93 16.53
CA LYS A 110 2.72 13.31 16.19
C LYS A 110 3.78 13.34 15.09
N LEU A 111 3.50 14.05 14.03
CA LEU A 111 4.40 14.16 12.90
C LEU A 111 5.47 15.24 13.15
N PRO A 112 6.71 15.02 12.72
CA PRO A 112 7.70 16.07 12.67
C PRO A 112 7.31 17.13 11.62
N ASP A 113 7.93 18.30 11.72
CA ASP A 113 7.86 19.29 10.65
C ASP A 113 8.61 18.77 9.42
N TYR A 114 7.84 18.25 8.46
CA TYR A 114 8.38 17.62 7.23
C TYR A 114 7.57 18.05 6.01
N SER A 115 8.27 18.42 4.96
CA SER A 115 7.67 18.84 3.69
C SER A 115 8.24 18.03 2.52
N PRO A 116 7.40 17.59 1.57
CA PRO A 116 5.93 17.72 1.56
C PRO A 116 5.28 16.78 2.56
N LEU A 117 4.15 17.20 3.14
CA LEU A 117 3.40 16.44 4.14
C LEU A 117 2.98 15.04 3.63
N SER A 118 2.66 14.93 2.35
CA SER A 118 2.25 13.68 1.70
C SER A 118 3.30 12.55 1.81
N HIS A 119 4.59 12.90 1.89
CA HIS A 119 5.65 11.89 2.08
C HIS A 119 5.50 11.11 3.38
N THR A 120 4.90 11.70 4.43
CA THR A 120 4.72 11.03 5.73
C THR A 120 3.65 9.94 5.70
N ILE A 121 2.80 9.90 4.66
CA ILE A 121 1.81 8.83 4.42
C ILE A 121 2.20 7.92 3.24
N SER A 122 3.09 8.37 2.37
CA SER A 122 3.59 7.61 1.22
C SER A 122 4.92 6.92 1.49
N VAL A 123 6.04 7.54 1.15
CA VAL A 123 7.38 6.95 1.24
C VAL A 123 7.83 6.69 2.68
N LEU A 124 7.49 7.55 3.62
CA LEU A 124 7.79 7.40 5.06
C LEU A 124 6.63 6.78 5.85
N GLY A 125 5.49 6.56 5.19
CA GLY A 125 4.29 5.96 5.76
C GLY A 125 4.13 4.49 5.41
N ILE A 126 2.86 4.06 5.42
CA ILE A 126 2.50 2.65 5.30
C ILE A 126 3.08 1.98 4.03
N ALA A 127 3.06 2.66 2.88
CA ALA A 127 3.49 2.07 1.62
C ALA A 127 5.02 1.88 1.56
N GLY A 128 5.79 2.91 1.92
CA GLY A 128 7.25 2.82 1.95
C GLY A 128 7.76 1.84 3.00
N LYS A 129 7.19 1.87 4.22
CA LYS A 129 7.53 0.92 5.29
C LYS A 129 7.19 -0.52 4.90
N THR A 130 6.04 -0.75 4.26
CA THR A 130 5.67 -2.08 3.73
C THR A 130 6.71 -2.57 2.71
N ALA A 131 7.11 -1.71 1.78
CA ALA A 131 8.14 -2.05 0.80
C ALA A 131 9.48 -2.35 1.46
N TYR A 132 9.90 -1.52 2.42
CA TYR A 132 11.18 -1.69 3.12
C TYR A 132 11.20 -2.97 3.95
N HIS A 133 10.28 -3.15 4.88
CA HIS A 133 10.27 -4.30 5.78
C HIS A 133 10.02 -5.61 5.02
N GLY A 134 9.12 -5.59 4.04
CA GLY A 134 8.90 -6.76 3.20
C GLY A 134 10.14 -7.15 2.39
N LEU A 135 10.81 -6.20 1.74
CA LEU A 135 11.99 -6.53 0.95
C LEU A 135 13.21 -6.80 1.83
N VAL A 136 13.56 -5.88 2.73
CA VAL A 136 14.80 -5.96 3.53
C VAL A 136 14.65 -6.93 4.69
N GLY A 137 13.54 -6.87 5.43
CA GLY A 137 13.30 -7.71 6.60
C GLY A 137 12.95 -9.14 6.24
N VAL A 138 11.95 -9.33 5.38
CA VAL A 138 11.43 -10.66 4.99
C VAL A 138 12.19 -11.23 3.80
N GLY A 139 12.35 -10.48 2.72
CA GLY A 139 13.05 -10.90 1.50
C GLY A 139 14.53 -11.15 1.70
N ARG A 140 15.17 -10.38 2.56
CA ARG A 140 16.61 -10.46 2.89
C ARG A 140 17.47 -10.58 1.64
N PRO A 141 17.36 -9.63 0.70
CA PRO A 141 18.05 -9.70 -0.57
C PRO A 141 19.55 -9.45 -0.39
N LYS A 142 20.33 -9.87 -1.38
CA LYS A 142 21.77 -9.62 -1.45
C LYS A 142 22.09 -8.83 -2.70
N ALA A 143 23.12 -8.00 -2.65
CA ALA A 143 23.60 -7.29 -3.83
C ALA A 143 23.89 -8.27 -4.99
N GLY A 144 23.50 -7.91 -6.20
CA GLY A 144 23.62 -8.73 -7.41
C GLY A 144 22.48 -9.71 -7.64
N GLU A 145 21.57 -9.93 -6.66
CA GLU A 145 20.39 -10.78 -6.85
C GLU A 145 19.33 -10.09 -7.73
N THR A 146 18.44 -10.89 -8.32
CA THR A 146 17.28 -10.41 -9.08
C THR A 146 16.04 -10.38 -8.20
N VAL A 147 15.44 -9.20 -8.07
CA VAL A 147 14.17 -8.97 -7.40
C VAL A 147 13.09 -8.76 -8.45
N VAL A 148 12.03 -9.56 -8.40
CA VAL A 148 10.81 -9.33 -9.17
C VAL A 148 9.73 -8.79 -8.24
N VAL A 149 8.97 -7.79 -8.68
CA VAL A 149 7.84 -7.24 -7.92
C VAL A 149 6.58 -7.16 -8.78
N SER A 150 5.49 -7.74 -8.32
CA SER A 150 4.18 -7.57 -8.95
C SER A 150 3.50 -6.27 -8.52
N ALA A 151 2.59 -5.74 -9.34
CA ALA A 151 2.02 -4.40 -9.20
C ALA A 151 3.12 -3.31 -9.07
N ALA A 152 4.14 -3.39 -9.94
CA ALA A 152 5.34 -2.55 -9.89
C ALA A 152 5.06 -1.04 -9.99
N ALA A 153 3.96 -0.65 -10.64
CA ALA A 153 3.52 0.75 -10.76
C ALA A 153 2.61 1.20 -9.60
N GLY A 154 2.29 0.31 -8.66
CA GLY A 154 1.37 0.57 -7.54
C GLY A 154 2.07 1.13 -6.30
N SER A 155 1.28 1.41 -5.26
CA SER A 155 1.69 2.12 -4.05
C SER A 155 2.94 1.54 -3.36
N VAL A 156 3.04 0.22 -3.23
CA VAL A 156 4.16 -0.47 -2.59
C VAL A 156 5.23 -0.82 -3.63
N GLY A 157 4.79 -1.29 -4.81
CA GLY A 157 5.68 -1.80 -5.86
C GLY A 157 6.71 -0.79 -6.33
N ILE A 158 6.34 0.50 -6.46
CA ILE A 158 7.27 1.58 -6.85
C ILE A 158 8.46 1.70 -5.90
N PHE A 159 8.22 1.51 -4.59
CA PHE A 159 9.29 1.59 -3.60
C PHE A 159 10.12 0.31 -3.57
N VAL A 160 9.52 -0.89 -3.68
CA VAL A 160 10.24 -2.16 -3.67
C VAL A 160 11.36 -2.20 -4.71
N GLY A 161 11.06 -1.85 -5.97
CA GLY A 161 12.06 -1.89 -7.01
C GLY A 161 13.14 -0.83 -6.87
N GLN A 162 12.78 0.39 -6.44
CA GLN A 162 13.75 1.45 -6.19
C GLN A 162 14.66 1.13 -4.98
N ILE A 163 14.13 0.52 -3.90
CA ILE A 163 14.94 0.02 -2.79
C ILE A 163 15.89 -1.08 -3.30
N ALA A 164 15.40 -2.01 -4.14
CA ALA A 164 16.24 -3.03 -4.75
C ALA A 164 17.41 -2.41 -5.53
N LYS A 165 17.12 -1.39 -6.34
CA LYS A 165 18.16 -0.64 -7.09
C LYS A 165 19.13 0.09 -6.16
N ALA A 166 18.64 0.77 -5.12
CA ALA A 166 19.47 1.49 -4.15
C ALA A 166 20.43 0.55 -3.40
N MET A 167 20.04 -0.72 -3.23
CA MET A 167 20.84 -1.76 -2.58
C MET A 167 21.69 -2.61 -3.55
N GLY A 168 21.74 -2.27 -4.85
CA GLY A 168 22.61 -2.92 -5.84
C GLY A 168 22.06 -4.23 -6.43
N MET A 169 20.75 -4.41 -6.45
CA MET A 169 20.07 -5.55 -7.07
C MET A 169 19.54 -5.20 -8.46
N ARG A 170 19.27 -6.25 -9.24
CA ARG A 170 18.46 -6.14 -10.45
C ARG A 170 16.98 -6.08 -10.06
N ALA A 171 16.26 -5.04 -10.49
CA ALA A 171 14.84 -4.85 -10.24
C ALA A 171 14.02 -5.07 -11.51
N VAL A 172 13.11 -6.03 -11.48
CA VAL A 172 12.19 -6.34 -12.60
C VAL A 172 10.76 -6.17 -12.12
N GLY A 173 9.99 -5.33 -12.81
CA GLY A 173 8.59 -5.07 -12.51
C GLY A 173 7.64 -5.98 -13.29
N ILE A 174 6.44 -6.22 -12.75
CA ILE A 174 5.28 -6.72 -13.45
C ILE A 174 4.16 -5.71 -13.26
N ALA A 175 3.63 -5.16 -14.37
CA ALA A 175 2.56 -4.16 -14.35
C ALA A 175 1.54 -4.44 -15.45
N GLY A 176 0.40 -3.73 -15.45
CA GLY A 176 -0.65 -3.89 -16.47
C GLY A 176 -0.62 -2.75 -17.48
N GLY A 177 -0.25 -3.08 -18.71
CA GLY A 177 -0.12 -2.15 -19.84
C GLY A 177 1.32 -1.71 -20.09
N GLN A 178 1.70 -1.67 -21.38
CA GLN A 178 3.06 -1.32 -21.81
C GLN A 178 3.46 0.09 -21.35
N ASP A 179 2.53 1.05 -21.38
CA ASP A 179 2.76 2.43 -20.93
C ASP A 179 3.18 2.53 -19.45
N LYS A 180 2.65 1.65 -18.59
CA LYS A 180 3.10 1.55 -17.20
C LYS A 180 4.45 0.88 -17.06
N CYS A 181 4.70 -0.15 -17.85
CA CYS A 181 6.00 -0.80 -17.87
C CYS A 181 7.09 0.16 -18.32
N ASP A 182 6.85 0.92 -19.40
CA ASP A 182 7.79 1.93 -19.89
C ASP A 182 8.04 3.02 -18.84
N TRP A 183 6.98 3.47 -18.16
CA TRP A 183 7.09 4.44 -17.09
C TRP A 183 7.91 3.91 -15.89
N VAL A 184 7.69 2.66 -15.48
CA VAL A 184 8.44 2.02 -14.38
C VAL A 184 9.93 1.94 -14.70
N VAL A 185 10.28 1.61 -15.94
CA VAL A 185 11.68 1.54 -16.38
C VAL A 185 12.28 2.95 -16.49
N ASN A 186 11.63 3.85 -17.22
CA ASN A 186 12.21 5.13 -17.59
C ASN A 186 12.22 6.14 -16.43
N GLU A 187 11.19 6.10 -15.56
CA GLU A 187 11.02 7.09 -14.50
C GLU A 187 11.45 6.59 -13.12
N LEU A 188 11.35 5.29 -12.85
CA LEU A 188 11.69 4.71 -11.54
C LEU A 188 13.01 3.91 -11.57
N GLY A 189 13.64 3.78 -12.75
CA GLY A 189 14.95 3.17 -12.90
C GLY A 189 15.00 1.65 -12.71
N PHE A 190 13.88 0.95 -12.91
CA PHE A 190 13.88 -0.51 -12.96
C PHE A 190 14.69 -0.99 -14.17
N ASP A 191 15.31 -2.17 -14.07
CA ASP A 191 16.08 -2.75 -15.18
C ASP A 191 15.20 -3.30 -16.29
N ALA A 192 13.97 -3.73 -15.96
CA ALA A 192 12.95 -4.15 -16.90
C ALA A 192 11.57 -4.12 -16.24
N CYS A 193 10.52 -4.09 -17.05
CA CYS A 193 9.15 -4.33 -16.60
C CYS A 193 8.40 -5.12 -17.65
N VAL A 194 7.54 -6.07 -17.22
CA VAL A 194 6.78 -6.96 -18.09
C VAL A 194 5.30 -6.67 -17.96
N ASP A 195 4.63 -6.49 -19.11
CA ASP A 195 3.18 -6.33 -19.16
C ASP A 195 2.49 -7.69 -19.03
N TYR A 196 1.83 -7.93 -17.89
CA TYR A 196 1.11 -9.20 -17.71
C TYR A 196 -0.13 -9.35 -18.61
N ARG A 197 -0.61 -8.24 -19.21
CA ARG A 197 -1.72 -8.24 -20.18
C ARG A 197 -1.26 -8.54 -21.61
N GLY A 198 0.05 -8.52 -21.88
CA GLY A 198 0.66 -8.71 -23.20
C GLY A 198 0.61 -10.15 -23.75
N GLY A 199 0.10 -11.11 -22.99
CA GLY A 199 -0.26 -12.46 -23.45
C GLY A 199 0.77 -13.57 -23.20
N ASN A 200 2.03 -13.29 -22.89
CA ASN A 200 3.03 -14.33 -22.57
C ASN A 200 3.98 -13.94 -21.45
N LEU A 201 3.39 -13.74 -20.27
CA LEU A 201 4.13 -13.34 -19.08
C LEU A 201 5.35 -14.24 -18.77
N PHE A 202 5.21 -15.57 -18.91
CA PHE A 202 6.29 -16.51 -18.60
C PHE A 202 7.53 -16.26 -19.50
N ARG A 203 7.32 -16.16 -20.83
CA ARG A 203 8.41 -15.99 -21.80
C ARG A 203 9.10 -14.63 -21.59
N GLU A 204 8.32 -13.59 -21.44
CA GLU A 204 8.83 -12.22 -21.30
C GLU A 204 9.56 -12.04 -19.96
N LEU A 205 9.00 -12.56 -18.87
CA LEU A 205 9.65 -12.52 -17.57
C LEU A 205 10.93 -13.36 -17.53
N LYS A 206 10.95 -14.53 -18.20
CA LYS A 206 12.16 -15.32 -18.36
C LYS A 206 13.26 -14.57 -19.12
N ALA A 207 12.89 -13.82 -20.16
CA ALA A 207 13.85 -12.97 -20.90
C ALA A 207 14.34 -11.79 -20.05
N ALA A 208 13.46 -11.18 -19.24
CA ALA A 208 13.81 -10.09 -18.33
C ALA A 208 14.68 -10.55 -17.14
N CYS A 209 14.62 -11.83 -16.76
CA CYS A 209 15.37 -12.44 -15.67
C CYS A 209 16.28 -13.58 -16.18
N PRO A 210 17.35 -13.28 -16.93
CA PRO A 210 18.21 -14.31 -17.55
C PRO A 210 18.87 -15.23 -16.52
N ASP A 211 19.17 -14.73 -15.33
CA ASP A 211 19.79 -15.49 -14.23
C ASP A 211 18.74 -16.05 -13.24
N GLY A 212 17.44 -16.00 -13.59
CA GLY A 212 16.34 -16.42 -12.73
C GLY A 212 15.93 -15.35 -11.70
N VAL A 213 15.07 -15.73 -10.75
CA VAL A 213 14.49 -14.84 -9.74
C VAL A 213 14.92 -15.29 -8.34
N ASP A 214 15.59 -14.42 -7.59
CA ASP A 214 16.06 -14.72 -6.24
C ASP A 214 15.04 -14.30 -5.18
N VAL A 215 14.41 -13.13 -5.37
CA VAL A 215 13.36 -12.61 -4.50
C VAL A 215 12.14 -12.22 -5.34
N TYR A 216 11.00 -12.73 -4.98
CA TYR A 216 9.73 -12.28 -5.51
C TYR A 216 8.92 -11.55 -4.44
N PHE A 217 8.61 -10.28 -4.68
CA PHE A 217 7.73 -9.49 -3.83
C PHE A 217 6.32 -9.54 -4.40
N ASP A 218 5.45 -10.32 -3.75
CA ASP A 218 4.11 -10.61 -4.24
C ASP A 218 3.05 -9.71 -3.62
N ASN A 219 2.48 -8.83 -4.46
CA ASN A 219 1.33 -8.00 -4.13
C ASN A 219 0.01 -8.56 -4.71
N VAL A 220 0.09 -9.55 -5.61
CA VAL A 220 -1.03 -9.91 -6.51
C VAL A 220 -1.55 -11.32 -6.29
N GLY A 221 -0.66 -12.30 -6.09
CA GLY A 221 -1.07 -13.71 -6.02
C GLY A 221 -1.47 -14.29 -7.39
N GLY A 222 -2.34 -15.30 -7.38
CA GLY A 222 -2.98 -15.88 -8.57
C GLY A 222 -2.01 -16.40 -9.62
N GLU A 223 -2.32 -16.18 -10.90
CA GLU A 223 -1.53 -16.65 -12.04
C GLU A 223 -0.15 -16.00 -12.14
N ILE A 224 -0.02 -14.75 -11.67
CA ILE A 224 1.29 -14.06 -11.65
C ILE A 224 2.23 -14.78 -10.68
N LEU A 225 1.75 -15.09 -9.45
CA LEU A 225 2.52 -15.86 -8.48
C LEU A 225 2.93 -17.22 -9.08
N GLU A 226 1.98 -17.96 -9.69
CA GLU A 226 2.27 -19.26 -10.32
C GLU A 226 3.38 -19.12 -11.37
N THR A 227 3.29 -18.13 -12.24
CA THR A 227 4.29 -17.89 -13.29
C THR A 227 5.67 -17.61 -12.71
N VAL A 228 5.76 -16.73 -11.69
CA VAL A 228 7.05 -16.38 -11.07
C VAL A 228 7.67 -17.57 -10.36
N LEU A 229 6.88 -18.41 -9.68
CA LEU A 229 7.38 -19.60 -8.99
C LEU A 229 8.17 -20.54 -9.90
N PHE A 230 7.80 -20.67 -11.17
CA PHE A 230 8.56 -21.48 -12.13
C PHE A 230 9.93 -20.86 -12.49
N LEU A 231 10.09 -19.55 -12.35
CA LEU A 231 11.32 -18.82 -12.66
C LEU A 231 12.22 -18.59 -11.45
N MET A 232 11.73 -18.92 -10.22
CA MET A 232 12.51 -18.76 -8.98
C MET A 232 13.78 -19.60 -9.00
N ASN A 233 14.85 -19.05 -8.50
CA ASN A 233 16.11 -19.74 -8.24
C ASN A 233 15.98 -20.69 -7.04
N MET A 234 16.98 -21.59 -6.92
CA MET A 234 17.09 -22.48 -5.75
C MET A 234 17.25 -21.66 -4.48
N LYS A 235 16.45 -21.96 -3.46
CA LYS A 235 16.41 -21.23 -2.18
C LYS A 235 15.94 -19.78 -2.32
N GLY A 236 15.21 -19.47 -3.41
CA GLY A 236 14.56 -18.18 -3.61
C GLY A 236 13.57 -17.86 -2.49
N ARG A 237 13.23 -16.59 -2.36
CA ARG A 237 12.33 -16.07 -1.32
C ARG A 237 11.12 -15.42 -1.97
N VAL A 238 9.93 -15.79 -1.50
CA VAL A 238 8.67 -15.16 -1.86
C VAL A 238 8.15 -14.37 -0.66
N VAL A 239 8.08 -13.08 -0.82
CA VAL A 239 7.54 -12.14 0.18
C VAL A 239 6.07 -11.95 -0.12
N CYS A 240 5.19 -12.53 0.68
CA CYS A 240 3.74 -12.44 0.49
C CYS A 240 3.21 -11.17 1.18
N CYS A 241 3.03 -10.11 0.41
CA CYS A 241 2.52 -8.81 0.87
C CYS A 241 1.01 -8.69 0.71
N GLY A 242 0.45 -9.22 -0.39
CA GLY A 242 -0.97 -9.14 -0.70
C GLY A 242 -1.39 -10.11 -1.79
N ALA A 243 -2.68 -10.19 -2.03
CA ALA A 243 -3.28 -11.05 -3.05
C ALA A 243 -4.40 -10.30 -3.79
N VAL A 244 -4.07 -9.13 -4.35
CA VAL A 244 -5.10 -8.22 -4.90
C VAL A 244 -5.94 -8.85 -6.00
N SER A 245 -5.40 -9.82 -6.75
CA SER A 245 -6.17 -10.57 -7.75
C SER A 245 -7.33 -11.38 -7.16
N GLN A 246 -7.29 -11.67 -5.84
CA GLN A 246 -8.31 -12.46 -5.16
C GLN A 246 -9.41 -11.61 -4.50
N TYR A 247 -9.24 -10.28 -4.44
CA TYR A 247 -10.12 -9.43 -3.62
C TYR A 247 -11.52 -9.24 -4.22
N ASN A 248 -11.70 -9.46 -5.53
CA ASN A 248 -13.02 -9.45 -6.18
C ASN A 248 -13.51 -10.86 -6.54
N GLU A 249 -12.72 -11.90 -6.28
CA GLU A 249 -13.08 -13.27 -6.61
C GLU A 249 -14.06 -13.85 -5.61
N THR A 250 -14.99 -14.65 -6.10
CA THR A 250 -15.96 -15.39 -5.27
C THR A 250 -15.44 -16.75 -4.81
N ALA A 251 -14.40 -17.25 -5.46
CA ALA A 251 -13.72 -18.49 -5.12
C ALA A 251 -12.21 -18.31 -5.15
N PRO A 252 -11.48 -18.84 -4.14
CA PRO A 252 -10.02 -18.74 -4.14
C PRO A 252 -9.41 -19.39 -5.38
N SER A 253 -8.45 -18.74 -6.01
CA SER A 253 -7.60 -19.29 -7.05
C SER A 253 -6.12 -19.09 -6.70
N GLY A 254 -5.26 -19.97 -7.17
CA GLY A 254 -3.84 -19.87 -6.85
C GLY A 254 -2.99 -20.92 -7.55
N PRO A 255 -1.68 -20.92 -7.28
CA PRO A 255 -0.73 -21.81 -7.94
C PRO A 255 -1.07 -23.28 -7.76
N ARG A 256 -1.11 -23.99 -8.87
CA ARG A 256 -1.25 -25.46 -8.86
C ARG A 256 0.07 -26.05 -8.37
N ASN A 257 -0.03 -27.11 -7.57
CA ASN A 257 1.14 -27.83 -7.04
C ASN A 257 2.15 -26.94 -6.30
N LEU A 258 1.69 -25.90 -5.59
CA LEU A 258 2.56 -25.01 -4.82
C LEU A 258 3.51 -25.77 -3.88
N PRO A 259 3.09 -26.78 -3.08
CA PRO A 259 4.00 -27.54 -2.23
C PRO A 259 5.12 -28.22 -3.02
N GLY A 260 4.83 -28.76 -4.20
CA GLY A 260 5.83 -29.41 -5.06
C GLY A 260 6.90 -28.41 -5.56
N LEU A 261 6.50 -27.22 -5.99
CA LEU A 261 7.44 -26.17 -6.42
C LEU A 261 8.30 -25.69 -5.24
N VAL A 262 7.71 -25.51 -4.06
CA VAL A 262 8.45 -25.12 -2.85
C VAL A 262 9.49 -26.17 -2.47
N VAL A 263 9.14 -27.47 -2.52
CA VAL A 263 10.08 -28.56 -2.23
C VAL A 263 11.20 -28.63 -3.25
N VAL A 264 10.86 -28.67 -4.55
CA VAL A 264 11.86 -28.83 -5.61
C VAL A 264 12.89 -27.71 -5.61
N LYS A 265 12.45 -26.48 -5.43
CA LYS A 265 13.32 -25.28 -5.41
C LYS A 265 13.79 -24.90 -4.01
N ARG A 266 13.33 -25.57 -2.95
CA ARG A 266 13.63 -25.24 -1.54
C ARG A 266 13.32 -23.77 -1.25
N LEU A 267 12.18 -23.30 -1.71
CA LEU A 267 11.75 -21.90 -1.54
C LEU A 267 11.37 -21.62 -0.09
N ARG A 268 11.54 -20.37 0.31
CA ARG A 268 10.91 -19.79 1.49
C ARG A 268 9.79 -18.86 1.03
N MET A 269 8.57 -19.11 1.48
CA MET A 269 7.43 -18.21 1.32
C MET A 269 7.04 -17.70 2.69
N GLU A 270 6.98 -16.37 2.84
CA GLU A 270 6.74 -15.76 4.14
C GLU A 270 5.80 -14.55 3.96
N GLY A 271 4.69 -14.55 4.72
CA GLY A 271 3.78 -13.42 4.84
C GLY A 271 4.21 -12.50 5.98
N PHE A 272 3.80 -11.24 5.91
CA PHE A 272 4.08 -10.26 6.94
C PHE A 272 2.99 -9.20 7.02
N ILE A 273 2.89 -8.56 8.17
CA ILE A 273 2.12 -7.33 8.38
C ILE A 273 3.11 -6.25 8.80
N VAL A 274 3.04 -5.09 8.16
CA VAL A 274 4.02 -4.00 8.40
C VAL A 274 4.07 -3.56 9.86
N MET A 275 2.96 -3.64 10.60
CA MET A 275 2.88 -3.31 12.02
C MET A 275 3.73 -4.21 12.91
N ASP A 276 4.08 -5.43 12.47
CA ASP A 276 4.95 -6.34 13.22
C ASP A 276 6.41 -5.85 13.29
N PHE A 277 6.75 -4.81 12.51
CA PHE A 277 8.09 -4.22 12.43
C PHE A 277 8.19 -2.82 13.03
N ALA A 278 7.20 -2.41 13.82
CA ALA A 278 7.15 -1.04 14.38
C ALA A 278 8.39 -0.65 15.19
N ASP A 279 9.04 -1.61 15.84
CA ASP A 279 10.30 -1.44 16.58
C ASP A 279 11.52 -1.16 15.68
N GLN A 280 11.40 -1.39 14.36
CA GLN A 280 12.44 -1.19 13.36
C GLN A 280 12.15 0.01 12.43
N ASP A 281 11.07 0.73 12.68
CA ASP A 281 10.59 1.84 11.85
C ASP A 281 11.59 3.01 11.78
N ASP A 282 12.33 3.29 12.85
CA ASP A 282 13.33 4.37 12.85
C ASP A 282 14.42 4.14 11.81
N LYS A 283 14.91 2.89 11.72
CA LYS A 283 15.91 2.54 10.71
C LYS A 283 15.34 2.61 9.30
N ALA A 284 14.14 2.06 9.09
CA ALA A 284 13.46 2.11 7.79
C ALA A 284 13.26 3.56 7.33
N THR A 285 12.79 4.42 8.23
CA THR A 285 12.58 5.84 7.97
C THR A 285 13.90 6.55 7.63
N ALA A 286 14.98 6.31 8.38
CA ALA A 286 16.28 6.91 8.12
C ALA A 286 16.86 6.50 6.75
N ASP A 287 16.81 5.21 6.42
CA ASP A 287 17.28 4.70 5.14
C ASP A 287 16.47 5.28 3.97
N MET A 288 15.13 5.28 4.08
CA MET A 288 14.23 5.81 3.05
C MET A 288 14.44 7.32 2.84
N MET A 289 14.56 8.11 3.91
CA MET A 289 14.87 9.54 3.82
C MET A 289 16.23 9.78 3.16
N GLY A 290 17.22 8.98 3.51
CA GLY A 290 18.54 9.02 2.90
C GLY A 290 18.48 8.81 1.39
N TRP A 291 17.81 7.76 0.95
CA TRP A 291 17.66 7.44 -0.48
C TRP A 291 16.83 8.47 -1.25
N VAL A 292 15.78 9.04 -0.64
CA VAL A 292 15.03 10.16 -1.24
C VAL A 292 15.94 11.38 -1.41
N LYS A 293 16.71 11.74 -0.38
CA LYS A 293 17.66 12.89 -0.43
C LYS A 293 18.77 12.68 -1.46
N GLU A 294 19.22 11.45 -1.63
CA GLU A 294 20.24 11.07 -2.63
C GLU A 294 19.67 10.95 -4.06
N GLY A 295 18.37 11.10 -4.24
CA GLY A 295 17.68 10.91 -5.52
C GLY A 295 17.60 9.47 -6.00
N LYS A 296 17.87 8.48 -5.13
CA LYS A 296 17.75 7.05 -5.41
C LYS A 296 16.31 6.56 -5.36
N ILE A 297 15.46 7.24 -4.62
CA ILE A 297 14.01 7.00 -4.57
C ILE A 297 13.29 8.25 -5.04
N LYS A 298 12.55 8.11 -6.14
CA LYS A 298 11.59 9.08 -6.63
C LYS A 298 10.23 8.79 -6.01
N VAL A 299 9.68 9.75 -5.28
CA VAL A 299 8.35 9.61 -4.68
C VAL A 299 7.31 9.99 -5.73
N VAL A 300 6.39 9.08 -6.01
CA VAL A 300 5.27 9.31 -6.92
C VAL A 300 3.96 9.11 -6.18
N GLU A 301 3.13 10.13 -6.25
CA GLU A 301 1.86 10.23 -5.53
C GLU A 301 0.74 10.53 -6.52
N ASP A 302 -0.38 9.87 -6.33
CA ASP A 302 -1.59 10.00 -7.13
C ASP A 302 -2.71 10.48 -6.17
N ILE A 303 -2.91 11.79 -6.15
CA ILE A 303 -3.81 12.46 -5.20
C ILE A 303 -5.11 12.81 -5.90
N VAL A 304 -6.21 12.26 -5.38
CA VAL A 304 -7.58 12.56 -5.78
C VAL A 304 -8.15 13.60 -4.82
N GLU A 305 -8.76 14.65 -5.32
CA GLU A 305 -9.35 15.71 -4.49
C GLU A 305 -10.78 15.38 -4.07
N GLY A 306 -11.11 15.69 -2.79
CA GLY A 306 -12.46 15.57 -2.24
C GLY A 306 -12.80 14.21 -1.64
N LEU A 307 -13.34 14.23 -0.40
CA LEU A 307 -13.78 13.02 0.33
C LEU A 307 -14.79 12.19 -0.47
N GLU A 308 -15.69 12.84 -1.19
CA GLU A 308 -16.71 12.24 -2.04
C GLU A 308 -16.15 11.33 -3.13
N ASN A 309 -14.90 11.53 -3.52
CA ASN A 309 -14.22 10.75 -4.55
C ASN A 309 -13.44 9.54 -3.99
N ALA A 310 -13.49 9.28 -2.69
CA ALA A 310 -12.82 8.13 -2.07
C ALA A 310 -13.28 6.78 -2.63
N PRO A 311 -14.59 6.53 -2.89
CA PRO A 311 -15.04 5.30 -3.56
C PRO A 311 -14.40 5.11 -4.94
N GLN A 312 -14.41 6.16 -5.77
CA GLN A 312 -13.81 6.13 -7.10
C GLN A 312 -12.28 5.94 -7.03
N ALA A 313 -11.62 6.54 -6.05
CA ALA A 313 -10.19 6.36 -5.84
C ALA A 313 -9.85 4.89 -5.51
N LEU A 314 -10.69 4.20 -4.72
CA LEU A 314 -10.51 2.79 -4.40
C LEU A 314 -10.82 1.87 -5.58
N THR A 315 -11.96 2.06 -6.27
CA THR A 315 -12.32 1.24 -7.43
C THR A 315 -11.30 1.40 -8.55
N GLY A 316 -10.83 2.61 -8.82
CA GLY A 316 -9.76 2.89 -9.79
C GLY A 316 -8.41 2.27 -9.38
N LEU A 317 -8.07 2.27 -8.09
CA LEU A 317 -6.87 1.58 -7.60
C LEU A 317 -6.95 0.07 -7.89
N LEU A 318 -8.10 -0.56 -7.62
CA LEU A 318 -8.30 -2.00 -7.87
C LEU A 318 -8.29 -2.34 -9.37
N ALA A 319 -8.77 -1.43 -10.22
CA ALA A 319 -8.66 -1.53 -11.68
C ALA A 319 -7.23 -1.31 -12.19
N GLY A 320 -6.36 -0.79 -11.33
CA GLY A 320 -4.97 -0.50 -11.65
C GLY A 320 -4.80 0.83 -12.39
N ASP A 321 -5.65 1.84 -12.17
CA ASP A 321 -5.55 3.13 -12.87
C ASP A 321 -4.45 4.03 -12.32
N ASN A 322 -4.05 3.84 -11.04
CA ASN A 322 -3.05 4.66 -10.38
C ASN A 322 -1.61 4.42 -10.87
N ARG A 323 -0.79 5.44 -10.71
CA ARG A 323 0.67 5.36 -10.75
C ARG A 323 1.21 5.89 -9.42
N GLY A 324 1.90 5.03 -8.67
CA GLY A 324 2.39 5.38 -7.34
C GLY A 324 1.33 5.27 -6.24
N LYS A 325 1.55 6.03 -5.15
CA LYS A 325 0.68 5.97 -3.95
C LYS A 325 -0.60 6.75 -4.18
N ARG A 326 -1.74 6.04 -4.22
CA ARG A 326 -3.07 6.65 -4.29
C ARG A 326 -3.50 7.18 -2.92
N MET A 327 -3.95 8.43 -2.90
CA MET A 327 -4.43 9.14 -1.71
C MET A 327 -5.65 9.99 -2.07
N VAL A 328 -6.41 10.39 -1.06
CA VAL A 328 -7.48 11.39 -1.21
C VAL A 328 -7.17 12.59 -0.32
N ARG A 329 -7.16 13.78 -0.91
CA ARG A 329 -7.06 15.04 -0.19
C ARG A 329 -8.46 15.48 0.23
N VAL A 330 -8.68 15.54 1.54
CA VAL A 330 -9.97 15.91 2.14
C VAL A 330 -10.02 17.40 2.47
N ALA A 331 -8.87 17.97 2.87
CA ALA A 331 -8.72 19.39 3.14
C ALA A 331 -7.35 19.89 2.68
N PRO A 332 -7.18 21.21 2.45
CA PRO A 332 -5.89 21.81 2.17
C PRO A 332 -4.87 21.54 3.27
N ASP A 333 -3.59 21.47 2.89
CA ASP A 333 -2.51 21.44 3.86
C ASP A 333 -2.57 22.72 4.74
N PRO A 334 -2.31 22.61 6.05
CA PRO A 334 -2.28 23.80 6.91
C PRO A 334 -1.19 24.76 6.44
N SER A 335 -1.51 26.05 6.45
CA SER A 335 -0.59 27.15 6.11
C SER A 335 0.43 27.37 7.22
#